data_49edf5cb185c633645157929117cd4de
#
_entry.id   49edf5cb185c633645157929117cd4de
#
_cell.length_a   1.000
_cell.length_b   1.000
_cell.length_c   1.000
_cell.angle_alpha   90.00
_cell.angle_beta   90.00
_cell.angle_gamma   90.00
#
_symmetry.space_group_name_H-M   'P 1'
#
loop_
_entity.id
_entity.type
_entity.pdbx_description
1 polymer ?
#
loop_
_entity_poly.entity_id
_entity_poly.type
_entity_poly.pdbx_seq_one_letter_code
_entity_poly.pdbx_strand_id
1 'polypeptide(L)'
;MRKKQMKDLALAASRGILLAAFCLAFTVVVLPVGGNAVPVGAQAVLQQDPMSAVPTELPEIGDKLIPLGKTTGIKLFSKGTMVVGFADLESCGHSPAKVGGLQMGDVLLKLNGKEIHGNEGMTSMLSTLESENAVFTILREEKELQIPVKAVYDPSLQCWRIGAWIRDSVAGIGTVTFVDPETGVFGALGHGICDADTGKLVTFGTGSVMPSSVASVQKSKSGTPGQLCGQFDLVHDQGWLVENHATGIYGVLTRSEFYAGEQAVEVAERTELKEGPATILSCVEGDDAQEYDVQIVKVYRDGGGRDLLLEVTDPDLLAVTGGIVQGMSGSPIIQDGKLVGAVTHVLVNDPTRGYGIFIENMLEAAG
;
A
#
# COMPACT_ATOMS: atom_id res chain seq x y z
N MET A 1 24.88 37.31 -22.59
CA MET A 1 25.12 36.01 -21.95
C MET A 1 24.24 35.72 -20.70
N ARG A 2 23.93 36.68 -19.83
CA ARG A 2 23.11 36.43 -18.59
C ARG A 2 21.63 36.03 -18.81
N LYS A 3 20.96 36.50 -19.86
CA LYS A 3 19.54 36.13 -20.12
C LYS A 3 19.31 34.71 -20.64
N LYS A 4 20.31 34.09 -21.27
CA LYS A 4 20.23 32.69 -21.76
C LYS A 4 20.45 31.71 -20.61
N GLN A 5 21.39 32.00 -19.70
CA GLN A 5 21.63 31.19 -18.50
C GLN A 5 20.44 31.19 -17.51
N MET A 6 19.70 32.30 -17.37
CA MET A 6 18.51 32.35 -16.54
C MET A 6 17.31 31.54 -17.14
N LYS A 7 17.19 31.46 -18.47
CA LYS A 7 16.18 30.63 -19.12
C LYS A 7 16.49 29.12 -19.01
N ASP A 8 17.76 28.76 -19.09
CA ASP A 8 18.18 27.36 -18.96
C ASP A 8 18.05 26.88 -17.49
N LEU A 9 18.26 27.77 -16.50
CA LEU A 9 18.00 27.47 -15.10
C LEU A 9 16.49 27.35 -14.76
N ALA A 10 15.66 28.18 -15.40
CA ALA A 10 14.21 28.10 -15.23
C ALA A 10 13.61 26.86 -15.90
N LEU A 11 14.20 26.40 -17.02
CA LEU A 11 13.79 25.17 -17.71
C LEU A 11 14.24 23.90 -16.96
N ALA A 12 15.39 23.96 -16.26
CA ALA A 12 15.87 22.88 -15.41
C ALA A 12 15.05 22.79 -14.12
N ALA A 13 14.64 23.90 -13.53
CA ALA A 13 13.76 23.94 -12.37
C ALA A 13 12.34 23.46 -12.67
N SER A 14 11.82 23.71 -13.89
CA SER A 14 10.49 23.24 -14.29
C SER A 14 10.44 21.75 -14.66
N ARG A 15 11.60 21.11 -14.95
CA ARG A 15 11.70 19.67 -15.19
C ARG A 15 12.00 18.86 -13.91
N GLY A 16 12.50 19.50 -12.86
CA GLY A 16 12.78 18.88 -11.55
C GLY A 16 11.58 18.80 -10.59
N ILE A 17 10.47 19.47 -10.89
CA ILE A 17 9.28 19.56 -9.99
C ILE A 17 8.18 18.56 -10.38
N LEU A 18 8.34 17.78 -11.45
CA LEU A 18 7.30 16.86 -11.94
C LEU A 18 7.57 15.38 -11.66
N LEU A 19 8.49 15.05 -10.75
CA LEU A 19 8.78 13.67 -10.34
C LEU A 19 8.70 13.49 -8.83
N ALA A 20 7.75 14.17 -8.18
CA ALA A 20 7.25 13.68 -6.90
C ALA A 20 6.22 12.58 -7.24
N ALA A 21 6.68 11.35 -7.36
CA ALA A 21 5.83 10.19 -7.22
C ALA A 21 5.24 10.26 -5.81
N PHE A 22 4.00 10.77 -5.70
CA PHE A 22 3.23 10.74 -4.47
C PHE A 22 2.83 9.27 -4.25
N CYS A 23 3.72 8.50 -3.63
CA CYS A 23 3.31 7.32 -2.89
C CYS A 23 2.42 7.83 -1.77
N LEU A 24 1.12 7.62 -1.91
CA LEU A 24 0.11 7.99 -0.95
C LEU A 24 0.41 7.26 0.36
N ALA A 25 0.83 8.01 1.37
CA ALA A 25 1.04 7.48 2.70
C ALA A 25 -0.29 6.96 3.25
N PHE A 26 -0.34 5.69 3.57
CA PHE A 26 -1.40 5.14 4.41
C PHE A 26 -1.27 5.76 5.81
N THR A 27 -2.01 6.84 6.07
CA THR A 27 -2.05 7.42 7.40
C THR A 27 -3.27 6.86 8.13
N VAL A 28 -3.03 5.88 8.99
CA VAL A 28 -4.08 5.39 9.90
C VAL A 28 -4.24 6.39 11.03
N VAL A 29 -5.36 7.09 11.06
CA VAL A 29 -5.81 7.80 12.27
C VAL A 29 -6.61 6.79 13.09
N VAL A 30 -5.96 6.12 14.02
CA VAL A 30 -6.64 5.36 15.06
C VAL A 30 -7.16 6.37 16.10
N LEU A 31 -8.46 6.64 16.06
CA LEU A 31 -9.11 7.39 17.13
C LEU A 31 -9.26 6.45 18.36
N PRO A 32 -8.76 6.82 19.54
CA PRO A 32 -8.99 6.02 20.72
C PRO A 32 -10.47 6.11 21.10
N VAL A 33 -11.17 4.99 21.04
CA VAL A 33 -12.49 4.86 21.68
C VAL A 33 -12.24 4.90 23.19
N GLY A 34 -12.68 5.96 23.84
CA GLY A 34 -12.59 6.11 25.28
C GLY A 34 -13.40 5.04 26.01
N GLY A 35 -12.75 4.30 26.88
CA GLY A 35 -13.40 3.34 27.77
C GLY A 35 -12.38 2.44 28.47
N ASN A 36 -12.03 2.80 29.69
CA ASN A 36 -11.45 2.00 30.79
C ASN A 36 -10.11 1.29 30.52
N ALA A 37 -9.10 1.75 31.22
CA ALA A 37 -7.82 1.09 31.38
C ALA A 37 -8.01 -0.38 31.79
N VAL A 38 -7.62 -1.31 30.90
CA VAL A 38 -7.49 -2.73 31.21
C VAL A 38 -6.10 -2.91 31.83
N PRO A 39 -5.97 -3.60 32.98
CA PRO A 39 -4.66 -3.77 33.61
C PRO A 39 -3.74 -4.62 32.73
N VAL A 40 -2.48 -4.18 32.63
CA VAL A 40 -1.37 -4.91 32.04
C VAL A 40 -1.27 -6.26 32.74
N GLY A 41 -1.62 -7.35 32.05
CA GLY A 41 -1.54 -8.70 32.63
C GLY A 41 -2.30 -9.81 31.90
N ALA A 42 -2.90 -9.54 30.75
CA ALA A 42 -3.46 -10.59 29.92
C ALA A 42 -2.54 -10.80 28.70
N GLN A 43 -1.67 -11.80 28.76
CA GLN A 43 -1.15 -12.44 27.55
C GLN A 43 -2.39 -12.97 26.79
N ALA A 44 -2.84 -12.25 25.79
CA ALA A 44 -3.71 -12.82 24.80
C ALA A 44 -2.90 -13.92 24.10
N VAL A 45 -3.12 -15.15 24.51
CA VAL A 45 -2.77 -16.33 23.74
C VAL A 45 -3.58 -16.18 22.46
N LEU A 46 -2.94 -15.74 21.39
CA LEU A 46 -3.45 -15.85 20.04
C LEU A 46 -3.66 -17.35 19.82
N GLN A 47 -4.90 -17.83 20.02
CA GLN A 47 -5.32 -19.10 19.48
C GLN A 47 -5.17 -18.95 17.96
N GLN A 48 -4.09 -19.48 17.44
CA GLN A 48 -3.95 -19.75 16.02
C GLN A 48 -5.03 -20.78 15.70
N ASP A 49 -6.10 -20.35 15.03
CA ASP A 49 -6.90 -21.26 14.25
C ASP A 49 -5.94 -22.03 13.34
N PRO A 50 -6.19 -23.36 13.10
CA PRO A 50 -5.30 -24.16 12.29
C PRO A 50 -5.17 -23.48 10.93
N MET A 51 -4.04 -22.81 10.70
CA MET A 51 -3.68 -22.17 9.46
C MET A 51 -3.76 -23.22 8.35
N SER A 52 -4.82 -23.18 7.59
CA SER A 52 -4.79 -23.65 6.21
C SER A 52 -3.58 -22.96 5.59
N ALA A 53 -2.63 -23.71 5.06
CA ALA A 53 -1.37 -23.16 4.57
C ALA A 53 -1.68 -21.97 3.66
N VAL A 54 -1.14 -20.78 4.00
CA VAL A 54 -1.25 -19.60 3.13
C VAL A 54 -0.68 -20.01 1.77
N PRO A 55 -1.42 -19.86 0.67
CA PRO A 55 -0.92 -20.22 -0.64
C PRO A 55 0.38 -19.43 -0.91
N THR A 56 1.39 -20.08 -1.44
CA THR A 56 2.63 -19.43 -1.88
C THR A 56 2.54 -18.92 -3.31
N GLU A 57 1.54 -19.39 -4.05
CA GLU A 57 1.23 -19.02 -5.43
C GLU A 57 -0.28 -18.85 -5.55
N LEU A 58 -0.71 -17.94 -6.43
CA LEU A 58 -2.13 -17.73 -6.69
C LEU A 58 -2.65 -18.82 -7.64
N PRO A 59 -3.88 -19.31 -7.44
CA PRO A 59 -4.59 -20.12 -8.45
C PRO A 59 -4.81 -19.32 -9.74
N GLU A 60 -4.97 -20.02 -10.86
CA GLU A 60 -5.33 -19.41 -12.15
C GLU A 60 -6.68 -18.69 -12.04
N ILE A 61 -6.76 -17.51 -12.64
CA ILE A 61 -7.93 -16.63 -12.60
C ILE A 61 -8.79 -16.86 -13.84
N GLY A 62 -10.10 -16.98 -13.65
CA GLY A 62 -11.07 -17.16 -14.72
C GLY A 62 -11.37 -15.89 -15.52
N ASP A 63 -12.10 -16.06 -16.63
CA ASP A 63 -12.49 -14.97 -17.56
C ASP A 63 -13.62 -14.06 -17.03
N LYS A 64 -14.29 -14.47 -15.95
CA LYS A 64 -15.38 -13.72 -15.32
C LYS A 64 -15.06 -13.43 -13.86
N LEU A 65 -15.09 -12.17 -13.51
CA LEU A 65 -14.72 -11.70 -12.19
C LEU A 65 -15.89 -10.90 -11.58
N ILE A 66 -16.00 -10.94 -10.27
CA ILE A 66 -16.91 -10.10 -9.51
C ILE A 66 -16.20 -8.77 -9.20
N PRO A 67 -16.63 -7.64 -9.79
CA PRO A 67 -16.14 -6.33 -9.37
C PRO A 67 -16.75 -6.00 -8.01
N LEU A 68 -15.92 -5.64 -7.01
CA LEU A 68 -16.42 -5.46 -5.65
C LEU A 68 -16.58 -4.01 -5.24
N GLY A 69 -15.55 -3.17 -5.37
CA GLY A 69 -15.61 -1.79 -4.90
C GLY A 69 -15.72 -1.64 -3.37
N LYS A 70 -15.70 -2.76 -2.62
CA LYS A 70 -15.81 -2.78 -1.16
C LYS A 70 -14.48 -2.45 -0.51
N THR A 71 -14.52 -1.66 0.56
CA THR A 71 -13.32 -1.37 1.33
C THR A 71 -12.88 -2.56 2.17
N THR A 72 -11.58 -2.68 2.37
CA THR A 72 -10.96 -3.68 3.24
C THR A 72 -9.84 -3.04 4.05
N GLY A 73 -9.68 -3.48 5.29
CA GLY A 73 -8.47 -3.23 6.06
C GLY A 73 -7.34 -4.10 5.50
N ILE A 74 -6.17 -3.52 5.32
CA ILE A 74 -5.00 -4.20 4.77
C ILE A 74 -3.89 -4.12 5.81
N LYS A 75 -3.26 -5.25 6.11
CA LYS A 75 -2.09 -5.33 6.95
C LYS A 75 -1.01 -6.12 6.22
N LEU A 76 0.14 -5.48 6.03
CA LEU A 76 1.27 -6.08 5.32
C LEU A 76 2.51 -5.99 6.21
N PHE A 77 3.20 -7.11 6.37
CA PHE A 77 4.51 -7.20 6.99
C PHE A 77 5.57 -7.38 5.92
N SER A 78 6.65 -6.62 6.03
CA SER A 78 7.78 -6.77 5.11
C SER A 78 8.63 -7.99 5.45
N LYS A 79 9.29 -8.54 4.46
CA LYS A 79 10.37 -9.50 4.68
C LYS A 79 11.58 -8.72 5.23
N GLY A 80 11.89 -8.91 6.51
CA GLY A 80 12.90 -8.11 7.21
C GLY A 80 12.36 -6.73 7.65
N THR A 81 13.24 -5.76 7.89
CA THR A 81 12.87 -4.40 8.31
C THR A 81 13.46 -3.34 7.39
N MET A 82 12.66 -2.37 6.95
CA MET A 82 13.10 -1.29 6.06
C MET A 82 13.69 -0.14 6.85
N VAL A 83 14.83 0.39 6.43
CA VAL A 83 15.41 1.63 6.96
C VAL A 83 14.62 2.82 6.41
N VAL A 84 13.93 3.54 7.29
CA VAL A 84 13.11 4.71 6.93
C VAL A 84 13.74 6.03 7.36
N GLY A 85 14.84 6.00 8.11
CA GLY A 85 15.54 7.20 8.53
C GLY A 85 16.74 6.91 9.42
N PHE A 86 17.44 7.98 9.80
CA PHE A 86 18.59 7.93 10.69
C PHE A 86 18.46 8.93 11.82
N ALA A 87 19.03 8.58 12.98
CA ALA A 87 19.13 9.46 14.13
C ALA A 87 20.56 9.44 14.67
N ASP A 88 21.10 10.61 14.95
CA ASP A 88 22.38 10.73 15.63
C ASP A 88 22.24 10.27 17.09
N LEU A 89 23.14 9.44 17.55
CA LEU A 89 23.17 8.96 18.93
C LEU A 89 23.94 9.97 19.79
N GLU A 90 23.39 10.36 20.94
CA GLU A 90 24.04 11.30 21.87
C GLU A 90 25.43 10.82 22.31
N SER A 91 25.62 9.51 22.44
CA SER A 91 26.88 8.90 22.86
C SER A 91 28.04 9.07 21.87
N CYS A 92 27.77 9.33 20.59
CA CYS A 92 28.82 9.45 19.56
C CYS A 92 28.60 10.64 18.60
N GLY A 93 27.46 11.32 18.66
CA GLY A 93 27.15 12.50 17.82
C GLY A 93 26.92 12.19 16.33
N HIS A 94 26.67 10.94 15.97
CA HIS A 94 26.35 10.53 14.59
C HIS A 94 25.51 9.26 14.58
N SER A 95 24.97 8.89 13.42
CA SER A 95 24.30 7.60 13.20
C SER A 95 25.31 6.56 12.74
N PRO A 96 25.61 5.51 13.54
CA PRO A 96 26.48 4.42 13.14
C PRO A 96 26.02 3.69 11.88
N ALA A 97 24.70 3.51 11.72
CA ALA A 97 24.11 2.90 10.54
C ALA A 97 24.42 3.69 9.27
N LYS A 98 24.21 5.02 9.32
CA LYS A 98 24.51 5.93 8.19
C LYS A 98 25.99 5.95 7.85
N VAL A 99 26.86 6.04 8.85
CA VAL A 99 28.33 6.04 8.67
C VAL A 99 28.80 4.68 8.13
N GLY A 100 28.20 3.58 8.54
CA GLY A 100 28.47 2.23 8.03
C GLY A 100 28.04 2.00 6.58
N GLY A 101 27.22 2.90 6.00
CA GLY A 101 26.80 2.83 4.60
C GLY A 101 25.41 2.28 4.37
N LEU A 102 24.57 2.12 5.41
CA LEU A 102 23.15 1.89 5.25
C LEU A 102 22.48 3.12 4.64
N GLN A 103 21.43 2.92 3.86
CA GLN A 103 20.66 3.95 3.16
C GLN A 103 19.17 3.81 3.46
N MET A 104 18.43 4.90 3.32
CA MET A 104 16.96 4.83 3.37
C MET A 104 16.45 3.93 2.25
N GLY A 105 15.50 3.07 2.60
CA GLY A 105 14.93 2.07 1.70
C GLY A 105 15.74 0.77 1.59
N ASP A 106 16.85 0.60 2.34
CA ASP A 106 17.48 -0.71 2.52
C ASP A 106 16.54 -1.59 3.35
N VAL A 107 16.37 -2.85 2.96
CA VAL A 107 15.66 -3.84 3.76
C VAL A 107 16.68 -4.70 4.48
N LEU A 108 16.71 -4.64 5.82
CA LEU A 108 17.59 -5.40 6.67
C LEU A 108 17.05 -6.82 6.79
N LEU A 109 17.71 -7.80 6.16
CA LEU A 109 17.29 -9.20 6.13
C LEU A 109 17.93 -10.01 7.26
N LYS A 110 19.25 -9.80 7.51
CA LYS A 110 20.01 -10.57 8.53
C LYS A 110 20.95 -9.66 9.29
N LEU A 111 21.20 -10.02 10.55
CA LEU A 111 22.25 -9.46 11.39
C LEU A 111 23.20 -10.58 11.81
N ASN A 112 24.49 -10.44 11.47
CA ASN A 112 25.54 -11.46 11.72
C ASN A 112 25.10 -12.86 11.23
N GLY A 113 24.46 -12.94 10.06
CA GLY A 113 23.97 -14.17 9.43
C GLY A 113 22.66 -14.74 9.96
N LYS A 114 22.09 -14.18 11.03
CA LYS A 114 20.80 -14.60 11.59
C LYS A 114 19.67 -13.73 10.99
N GLU A 115 18.55 -14.34 10.63
CA GLU A 115 17.40 -13.65 10.05
C GLU A 115 16.76 -12.66 11.02
N ILE A 116 16.37 -11.49 10.52
CA ILE A 116 15.66 -10.44 11.25
C ILE A 116 14.15 -10.65 11.06
N HIS A 117 13.46 -10.94 12.15
CA HIS A 117 12.01 -11.10 12.18
C HIS A 117 11.36 -9.87 12.80
N GLY A 118 11.14 -8.86 11.98
CA GLY A 118 10.50 -7.61 12.39
C GLY A 118 11.33 -6.73 13.34
N ASN A 119 10.71 -5.66 13.79
CA ASN A 119 11.35 -4.67 14.67
C ASN A 119 11.72 -5.26 16.05
N GLU A 120 10.87 -6.13 16.60
CA GLU A 120 11.12 -6.78 17.88
C GLU A 120 12.33 -7.73 17.79
N GLY A 121 12.38 -8.54 16.73
CA GLY A 121 13.51 -9.42 16.45
C GLY A 121 14.82 -8.64 16.32
N MET A 122 14.81 -7.53 15.59
CA MET A 122 15.96 -6.64 15.45
C MET A 122 16.41 -6.07 16.80
N THR A 123 15.49 -5.61 17.63
CA THR A 123 15.78 -5.06 18.95
C THR A 123 16.39 -6.13 19.87
N SER A 124 15.84 -7.34 19.87
CA SER A 124 16.37 -8.48 20.62
C SER A 124 17.78 -8.84 20.19
N MET A 125 18.05 -8.86 18.88
CA MET A 125 19.38 -9.18 18.35
C MET A 125 20.42 -8.13 18.72
N LEU A 126 20.06 -6.84 18.69
CA LEU A 126 20.95 -5.77 19.13
C LEU A 126 21.23 -5.82 20.64
N SER A 127 20.25 -6.19 21.47
CA SER A 127 20.46 -6.34 22.92
C SER A 127 21.41 -7.48 23.28
N THR A 128 21.51 -8.49 22.44
CA THR A 128 22.34 -9.70 22.64
C THR A 128 23.66 -9.68 21.86
N LEU A 129 24.00 -8.56 21.20
CA LEU A 129 25.29 -8.42 20.52
C LEU A 129 26.45 -8.52 21.53
N GLU A 130 27.47 -9.32 21.20
CA GLU A 130 28.65 -9.52 22.05
C GLU A 130 29.73 -8.45 21.81
N SER A 131 29.64 -7.70 20.70
CA SER A 131 30.64 -6.69 20.33
C SER A 131 30.00 -5.58 19.46
N GLU A 132 30.76 -4.50 19.22
CA GLU A 132 30.37 -3.41 18.33
C GLU A 132 30.16 -3.81 16.87
N ASN A 133 30.65 -4.97 16.44
CA ASN A 133 30.63 -5.36 15.04
C ASN A 133 29.28 -5.98 14.65
N ALA A 134 28.53 -5.27 13.88
CA ALA A 134 27.23 -5.69 13.33
C ALA A 134 27.31 -5.74 11.80
N VAL A 135 27.24 -6.94 11.22
CA VAL A 135 27.23 -7.10 9.76
C VAL A 135 25.80 -7.36 9.33
N PHE A 136 25.23 -6.41 8.57
CA PHE A 136 23.88 -6.52 8.02
C PHE A 136 23.93 -7.13 6.64
N THR A 137 23.14 -8.18 6.40
CA THR A 137 22.75 -8.56 5.04
C THR A 137 21.49 -7.76 4.69
N ILE A 138 21.56 -6.98 3.63
CA ILE A 138 20.49 -6.08 3.21
C ILE A 138 20.06 -6.39 1.78
N LEU A 139 18.81 -6.03 1.43
CA LEU A 139 18.36 -5.94 0.06
C LEU A 139 18.33 -4.46 -0.33
N ARG A 140 19.06 -4.10 -1.40
CA ARG A 140 19.12 -2.78 -2.00
C ARG A 140 18.98 -2.93 -3.51
N GLU A 141 17.92 -2.35 -4.12
CA GLU A 141 17.69 -2.45 -5.57
C GLU A 141 17.81 -3.89 -6.08
N GLU A 142 17.08 -4.81 -5.42
CA GLU A 142 17.03 -6.25 -5.71
C GLU A 142 18.36 -7.01 -5.56
N LYS A 143 19.38 -6.38 -4.97
CA LYS A 143 20.68 -7.01 -4.72
C LYS A 143 20.91 -7.19 -3.23
N GLU A 144 21.30 -8.38 -2.85
CA GLU A 144 21.80 -8.64 -1.50
C GLU A 144 23.22 -8.09 -1.34
N LEU A 145 23.43 -7.29 -0.29
CA LEU A 145 24.71 -6.69 0.07
C LEU A 145 25.00 -6.96 1.54
N GLN A 146 26.29 -6.99 1.89
CA GLN A 146 26.72 -7.02 3.28
C GLN A 146 27.30 -5.67 3.68
N ILE A 147 26.73 -5.06 4.70
CA ILE A 147 27.10 -3.75 5.20
C ILE A 147 27.61 -3.88 6.65
N PRO A 148 28.90 -3.66 6.90
CA PRO A 148 29.43 -3.64 8.24
C PRO A 148 29.09 -2.32 8.95
N VAL A 149 28.49 -2.38 10.12
CA VAL A 149 28.16 -1.25 10.97
C VAL A 149 28.82 -1.42 12.32
N LYS A 150 29.46 -0.37 12.82
CA LYS A 150 29.97 -0.35 14.19
C LYS A 150 28.90 0.18 15.13
N ALA A 151 28.17 -0.71 15.78
CA ALA A 151 27.16 -0.35 16.76
C ALA A 151 27.79 0.34 17.98
N VAL A 152 27.06 1.19 18.65
CA VAL A 152 27.48 1.90 19.86
C VAL A 152 26.66 1.40 21.04
N TYR A 153 27.34 1.01 22.14
CA TYR A 153 26.67 0.54 23.34
C TYR A 153 26.06 1.72 24.11
N ASP A 154 24.79 1.60 24.45
CA ASP A 154 24.07 2.57 25.28
C ASP A 154 23.91 2.00 26.69
N PRO A 155 24.66 2.51 27.68
CA PRO A 155 24.62 2.00 29.05
C PRO A 155 23.26 2.21 29.74
N SER A 156 22.51 3.25 29.32
CA SER A 156 21.21 3.56 29.91
C SER A 156 20.13 2.57 29.53
N LEU A 157 20.20 2.06 28.29
CA LEU A 157 19.28 1.07 27.72
C LEU A 157 19.84 -0.37 27.79
N GLN A 158 21.11 -0.52 28.18
CA GLN A 158 21.82 -1.80 28.23
C GLN A 158 21.80 -2.58 26.90
N CYS A 159 21.86 -1.88 25.78
CA CYS A 159 21.82 -2.47 24.45
C CYS A 159 22.74 -1.73 23.45
N TRP A 160 23.07 -2.43 22.38
CA TRP A 160 23.77 -1.83 21.24
C TRP A 160 22.78 -1.08 20.37
N ARG A 161 23.20 0.07 19.84
CA ARG A 161 22.40 0.94 18.97
C ARG A 161 23.13 1.26 17.68
N ILE A 162 22.37 1.39 16.61
CA ILE A 162 22.90 1.73 15.28
C ILE A 162 22.41 3.10 14.78
N GLY A 163 21.44 3.73 15.45
CA GLY A 163 20.90 5.04 15.05
C GLY A 163 20.13 5.00 13.73
N ALA A 164 19.32 3.98 13.52
CA ALA A 164 18.40 3.87 12.38
C ALA A 164 16.97 3.81 12.86
N TRP A 165 16.07 4.46 12.10
CA TRP A 165 14.63 4.23 12.18
C TRP A 165 14.28 3.12 11.21
N ILE A 166 13.54 2.13 11.69
CA ILE A 166 13.17 0.94 10.91
C ILE A 166 11.66 0.71 10.96
N ARG A 167 11.11 0.13 9.90
CA ARG A 167 9.69 -0.22 9.77
C ARG A 167 9.56 -1.63 9.19
N ASP A 168 8.67 -2.43 9.75
CA ASP A 168 8.42 -3.82 9.35
C ASP A 168 7.00 -4.07 8.87
N SER A 169 6.10 -3.11 9.04
CA SER A 169 4.70 -3.30 8.69
C SER A 169 4.04 -2.00 8.21
N VAL A 170 3.03 -2.17 7.39
CA VAL A 170 2.14 -1.12 6.91
C VAL A 170 0.70 -1.58 7.07
N ALA A 171 -0.18 -0.71 7.54
CA ALA A 171 -1.61 -0.97 7.61
C ALA A 171 -2.40 0.22 7.09
N GLY A 172 -3.58 -0.05 6.50
CA GLY A 172 -4.45 0.99 5.97
C GLY A 172 -5.75 0.44 5.41
N ILE A 173 -6.58 1.34 4.88
CA ILE A 173 -7.83 1.00 4.18
C ILE A 173 -7.57 1.11 2.67
N GLY A 174 -8.04 0.11 1.93
CA GLY A 174 -8.04 0.11 0.48
C GLY A 174 -9.32 -0.49 -0.07
N THR A 175 -9.45 -0.53 -1.39
CA THR A 175 -10.62 -1.09 -2.07
C THR A 175 -10.23 -2.36 -2.83
N VAL A 176 -11.03 -3.44 -2.64
CA VAL A 176 -10.92 -4.66 -3.43
C VAL A 176 -11.53 -4.40 -4.81
N THR A 177 -10.73 -4.62 -5.85
CA THR A 177 -11.13 -4.39 -7.23
C THR A 177 -12.00 -5.51 -7.74
N PHE A 178 -11.51 -6.73 -7.64
CA PHE A 178 -12.19 -7.92 -8.13
C PHE A 178 -11.94 -9.12 -7.24
N VAL A 179 -12.82 -10.10 -7.36
CA VAL A 179 -12.62 -11.46 -6.86
C VAL A 179 -13.06 -12.47 -7.93
N ASP A 180 -12.27 -13.51 -8.07
CA ASP A 180 -12.66 -14.70 -8.81
C ASP A 180 -13.61 -15.56 -7.96
N PRO A 181 -14.86 -15.78 -8.38
CA PRO A 181 -15.85 -16.51 -7.58
C PRO A 181 -15.53 -17.99 -7.36
N GLU A 182 -14.69 -18.60 -8.20
CA GLU A 182 -14.35 -20.02 -8.14
C GLU A 182 -13.17 -20.28 -7.18
N THR A 183 -12.16 -19.41 -7.23
CA THR A 183 -10.91 -19.59 -6.49
C THR A 183 -10.80 -18.73 -5.24
N GLY A 184 -11.57 -17.62 -5.16
CA GLY A 184 -11.44 -16.60 -4.14
C GLY A 184 -10.24 -15.68 -4.33
N VAL A 185 -9.50 -15.82 -5.43
CA VAL A 185 -8.39 -14.92 -5.76
C VAL A 185 -8.93 -13.52 -5.95
N PHE A 186 -8.28 -12.54 -5.33
CA PHE A 186 -8.65 -11.14 -5.45
C PHE A 186 -7.48 -10.26 -5.84
N GLY A 187 -7.79 -9.14 -6.49
CA GLY A 187 -6.89 -8.02 -6.70
C GLY A 187 -7.46 -6.75 -6.08
N ALA A 188 -6.59 -5.90 -5.54
CA ALA A 188 -6.99 -4.65 -4.90
C ALA A 188 -6.02 -3.51 -5.19
N LEU A 189 -6.45 -2.27 -4.95
CA LEU A 189 -5.69 -1.01 -5.02
C LEU A 189 -5.33 -0.53 -6.43
N GLY A 190 -5.00 -1.42 -7.39
CA GLY A 190 -4.46 -1.04 -8.70
C GLY A 190 -3.05 -0.45 -8.67
N HIS A 191 -2.39 -0.45 -7.52
CA HIS A 191 -0.99 -0.06 -7.31
C HIS A 191 -0.42 -0.77 -6.07
N GLY A 192 0.89 -0.89 -6.00
CA GLY A 192 1.54 -1.52 -4.86
C GLY A 192 1.53 -0.63 -3.61
N ILE A 193 1.68 -1.28 -2.47
CA ILE A 193 1.85 -0.60 -1.18
C ILE A 193 3.32 -0.19 -1.07
N CYS A 194 3.54 1.12 -0.99
CA CYS A 194 4.84 1.72 -0.82
C CYS A 194 5.01 2.29 0.60
N ASP A 195 6.23 2.29 1.09
CA ASP A 195 6.57 2.98 2.33
C ASP A 195 6.49 4.50 2.14
N ALA A 196 5.85 5.17 3.09
CA ALA A 196 5.55 6.59 2.99
C ALA A 196 6.79 7.51 3.04
N ASP A 197 7.83 7.10 3.75
CA ASP A 197 9.03 7.93 3.94
C ASP A 197 10.03 7.73 2.80
N THR A 198 10.09 6.54 2.24
CA THR A 198 11.06 6.18 1.18
C THR A 198 10.46 6.18 -0.21
N GLY A 199 9.14 6.06 -0.35
CA GLY A 199 8.44 5.91 -1.61
C GLY A 199 8.70 4.57 -2.32
N LYS A 200 9.40 3.63 -1.68
CA LYS A 200 9.72 2.33 -2.25
C LYS A 200 8.63 1.31 -1.98
N LEU A 201 8.42 0.41 -2.92
CA LEU A 201 7.53 -0.73 -2.75
C LEU A 201 7.96 -1.54 -1.52
N VAL A 202 7.01 -1.85 -0.63
CA VAL A 202 7.29 -2.67 0.54
C VAL A 202 7.54 -4.10 0.10
N THR A 203 8.73 -4.64 0.44
CA THR A 203 9.07 -6.02 0.14
C THR A 203 8.13 -6.96 0.89
N PHE A 204 7.34 -7.72 0.16
CA PHE A 204 6.32 -8.58 0.73
C PHE A 204 6.93 -9.70 1.60
N GLY A 205 6.42 -9.85 2.80
CA GLY A 205 6.70 -10.98 3.69
C GLY A 205 5.44 -11.79 3.94
N THR A 206 4.49 -11.20 4.66
CA THR A 206 3.16 -11.76 4.91
C THR A 206 2.13 -10.64 4.98
N GLY A 207 0.86 -10.96 4.84
CA GLY A 207 -0.19 -9.96 5.00
C GLY A 207 -1.58 -10.57 5.02
N SER A 208 -2.53 -9.78 5.49
CA SER A 208 -3.94 -10.15 5.52
C SER A 208 -4.85 -8.99 5.16
N VAL A 209 -6.04 -9.31 4.75
CA VAL A 209 -7.15 -8.38 4.57
C VAL A 209 -8.23 -8.67 5.61
N MET A 210 -8.85 -7.59 6.11
CA MET A 210 -9.78 -7.62 7.25
C MET A 210 -11.06 -6.87 6.89
N PRO A 211 -12.21 -7.24 7.50
CA PRO A 211 -13.43 -6.46 7.37
C PRO A 211 -13.18 -4.99 7.74
N SER A 212 -13.73 -4.09 6.96
CA SER A 212 -13.67 -2.65 7.24
C SER A 212 -15.00 -1.97 6.96
N SER A 213 -15.22 -0.83 7.59
CA SER A 213 -16.33 0.05 7.28
C SER A 213 -15.89 1.50 7.26
N VAL A 214 -16.46 2.28 6.35
CA VAL A 214 -16.21 3.72 6.24
C VAL A 214 -17.09 4.48 7.22
N ALA A 215 -16.48 5.15 8.20
CA ALA A 215 -17.17 5.93 9.21
C ALA A 215 -17.38 7.39 8.78
N SER A 216 -16.46 7.95 8.00
CA SER A 216 -16.54 9.33 7.50
C SER A 216 -15.59 9.55 6.33
N VAL A 217 -15.78 10.65 5.62
CA VAL A 217 -14.93 11.08 4.52
C VAL A 217 -14.35 12.46 4.81
N GLN A 218 -13.03 12.57 4.73
CA GLN A 218 -12.38 13.86 4.61
C GLN A 218 -12.40 14.26 3.14
N LYS A 219 -13.16 15.31 2.81
CA LYS A 219 -13.31 15.75 1.41
C LYS A 219 -12.00 16.22 0.79
N SER A 220 -11.80 15.86 -0.46
CA SER A 220 -10.76 16.42 -1.32
C SER A 220 -10.98 17.89 -1.60
N LYS A 221 -9.89 18.64 -1.70
CA LYS A 221 -9.83 20.01 -2.19
C LYS A 221 -8.60 20.17 -3.06
N SER A 222 -8.62 21.11 -4.00
CA SER A 222 -7.44 21.42 -4.80
C SER A 222 -6.21 21.65 -3.92
N GLY A 223 -5.13 20.90 -4.17
CA GLY A 223 -3.90 20.90 -3.39
C GLY A 223 -3.92 20.06 -2.10
N THR A 224 -5.06 19.49 -1.72
CA THR A 224 -5.19 18.68 -0.50
C THR A 224 -6.07 17.46 -0.79
N PRO A 225 -5.47 16.28 -1.01
CA PRO A 225 -6.23 15.05 -1.18
C PRO A 225 -7.06 14.74 0.05
N GLY A 226 -8.28 14.26 -0.17
CA GLY A 226 -9.13 13.73 0.88
C GLY A 226 -8.81 12.27 1.19
N GLN A 227 -9.51 11.71 2.17
CA GLN A 227 -9.36 10.30 2.53
C GLN A 227 -10.65 9.71 3.10
N LEU A 228 -10.83 8.41 2.89
CA LEU A 228 -11.81 7.61 3.64
C LEU A 228 -11.26 7.37 5.04
N CYS A 229 -12.08 7.67 6.06
CA CYS A 229 -11.76 7.39 7.45
C CYS A 229 -12.69 6.27 7.92
N GLY A 230 -12.13 5.16 8.34
CA GLY A 230 -12.93 4.00 8.72
C GLY A 230 -12.31 3.23 9.88
N GLN A 231 -12.95 2.12 10.19
CA GLN A 231 -12.51 1.15 11.19
C GLN A 231 -12.35 -0.20 10.50
N PHE A 232 -11.42 -1.00 10.96
CA PHE A 232 -11.27 -2.37 10.51
C PHE A 232 -11.07 -3.32 11.68
N ASP A 233 -11.55 -4.54 11.50
CA ASP A 233 -11.50 -5.57 12.52
C ASP A 233 -10.11 -6.21 12.52
N LEU A 234 -9.32 -5.93 13.56
CA LEU A 234 -7.97 -6.46 13.72
C LEU A 234 -7.92 -7.92 14.19
N VAL A 235 -9.07 -8.49 14.54
CA VAL A 235 -9.16 -9.83 15.14
C VAL A 235 -9.50 -10.90 14.10
N HIS A 236 -10.31 -10.55 13.11
CA HIS A 236 -10.81 -11.50 12.13
C HIS A 236 -10.30 -11.18 10.74
N ASP A 237 -9.37 -12.00 10.25
CA ASP A 237 -8.97 -11.95 8.86
C ASP A 237 -10.08 -12.49 7.95
N GLN A 238 -10.26 -11.88 6.78
CA GLN A 238 -11.15 -12.36 5.74
C GLN A 238 -10.41 -12.93 4.51
N GLY A 239 -9.09 -12.79 4.49
CA GLY A 239 -8.24 -13.32 3.44
C GLY A 239 -6.77 -13.03 3.70
N TRP A 240 -5.92 -13.64 2.88
CA TRP A 240 -4.47 -13.55 2.96
C TRP A 240 -3.92 -12.88 1.73
N LEU A 241 -2.94 -12.02 1.92
CA LEU A 241 -2.13 -11.50 0.83
C LEU A 241 -1.07 -12.54 0.44
N VAL A 242 -0.82 -12.64 -0.85
CA VAL A 242 0.24 -13.47 -1.43
C VAL A 242 1.31 -12.59 -2.05
N GLU A 243 0.93 -11.42 -2.60
CA GLU A 243 1.84 -10.55 -3.32
C GLU A 243 1.53 -9.07 -3.14
N ASN A 244 2.60 -8.25 -3.11
CA ASN A 244 2.56 -6.79 -3.25
C ASN A 244 3.34 -6.41 -4.52
N HIS A 245 2.63 -6.15 -5.60
CA HIS A 245 3.17 -5.84 -6.92
C HIS A 245 2.94 -4.37 -7.29
N ALA A 246 3.66 -3.84 -8.27
CA ALA A 246 3.50 -2.44 -8.71
C ALA A 246 2.09 -2.12 -9.23
N THR A 247 1.35 -3.11 -9.71
CA THR A 247 -0.01 -2.98 -10.27
C THR A 247 -1.13 -3.29 -9.29
N GLY A 248 -0.81 -3.68 -8.05
CA GLY A 248 -1.81 -4.02 -7.05
C GLY A 248 -1.28 -4.91 -5.93
N ILE A 249 -2.17 -5.26 -5.02
CA ILE A 249 -1.97 -6.35 -4.06
C ILE A 249 -2.90 -7.50 -4.43
N TYR A 250 -2.42 -8.72 -4.27
CA TYR A 250 -3.12 -9.93 -4.66
C TYR A 250 -3.12 -10.94 -3.53
N GLY A 251 -4.17 -11.76 -3.49
CA GLY A 251 -4.33 -12.74 -2.45
C GLY A 251 -5.56 -13.61 -2.63
N VAL A 252 -5.95 -14.31 -1.56
CA VAL A 252 -7.12 -15.19 -1.55
C VAL A 252 -8.05 -14.82 -0.39
N LEU A 253 -9.32 -14.55 -0.70
CA LEU A 253 -10.38 -14.39 0.28
C LEU A 253 -10.81 -15.78 0.77
N THR A 254 -10.87 -15.95 2.08
CA THR A 254 -11.29 -17.21 2.72
C THR A 254 -12.76 -17.20 3.14
N ARG A 255 -13.39 -16.02 3.08
CA ARG A 255 -14.80 -15.81 3.46
C ARG A 255 -15.61 -15.37 2.25
N SER A 256 -16.36 -16.30 1.67
CA SER A 256 -17.24 -16.04 0.52
C SER A 256 -18.37 -15.04 0.83
N GLU A 257 -18.71 -14.86 2.11
CA GLU A 257 -19.74 -13.90 2.53
C GLU A 257 -19.42 -12.47 2.10
N PHE A 258 -18.13 -12.14 1.92
CA PHE A 258 -17.70 -10.82 1.52
C PHE A 258 -18.15 -10.43 0.10
N TYR A 259 -18.33 -11.42 -0.78
CA TYR A 259 -18.76 -11.23 -2.17
C TYR A 259 -20.05 -12.02 -2.52
N ALA A 260 -20.70 -12.60 -1.51
CA ALA A 260 -21.93 -13.36 -1.73
C ALA A 260 -23.05 -12.47 -2.30
N GLY A 261 -23.70 -12.93 -3.36
CA GLY A 261 -24.80 -12.23 -4.01
C GLY A 261 -24.37 -11.25 -5.10
N GLU A 262 -23.09 -10.94 -5.22
CA GLU A 262 -22.56 -10.10 -6.29
C GLU A 262 -22.47 -10.90 -7.61
N GLN A 263 -22.55 -10.19 -8.74
CA GLN A 263 -22.54 -10.82 -10.06
C GLN A 263 -21.17 -10.72 -10.74
N ALA A 264 -20.70 -11.82 -11.29
CA ALA A 264 -19.51 -11.83 -12.12
C ALA A 264 -19.80 -11.22 -13.50
N VAL A 265 -18.89 -10.41 -13.98
CA VAL A 265 -18.91 -9.79 -15.30
C VAL A 265 -17.72 -10.24 -16.14
N GLU A 266 -17.81 -10.06 -17.45
CA GLU A 266 -16.67 -10.31 -18.34
C GLU A 266 -15.58 -9.27 -18.11
N VAL A 267 -14.34 -9.69 -18.28
CA VAL A 267 -13.18 -8.79 -18.35
C VAL A 267 -13.09 -8.23 -19.76
N ALA A 268 -12.85 -6.93 -19.89
CA ALA A 268 -12.66 -6.30 -21.19
C ALA A 268 -11.21 -6.42 -21.65
N GLU A 269 -11.01 -6.67 -22.93
CA GLU A 269 -9.70 -6.48 -23.54
C GLU A 269 -9.36 -4.99 -23.64
N ARG A 270 -8.07 -4.63 -23.52
CA ARG A 270 -7.54 -3.26 -23.65
C ARG A 270 -7.99 -2.56 -24.94
N THR A 271 -8.23 -3.34 -26.00
CA THR A 271 -8.67 -2.87 -27.31
C THR A 271 -10.14 -2.43 -27.33
N GLU A 272 -10.97 -2.92 -26.42
CA GLU A 272 -12.39 -2.59 -26.31
C GLU A 272 -12.63 -1.26 -25.59
N LEU A 273 -11.67 -0.83 -24.74
CA LEU A 273 -11.81 0.43 -24.01
C LEU A 273 -11.81 1.64 -24.92
N LYS A 274 -12.70 2.58 -24.63
CA LYS A 274 -12.85 3.84 -25.35
C LYS A 274 -13.07 5.03 -24.41
N GLU A 275 -12.72 6.20 -24.86
CA GLU A 275 -13.11 7.45 -24.21
C GLU A 275 -14.64 7.56 -24.20
N GLY A 276 -15.22 7.92 -23.06
CA GLY A 276 -16.67 7.97 -22.92
C GLY A 276 -17.17 7.67 -21.51
N PRO A 277 -18.50 7.54 -21.34
CA PRO A 277 -19.11 7.24 -20.06
C PRO A 277 -18.65 5.86 -19.53
N ALA A 278 -18.51 5.78 -18.22
CA ALA A 278 -18.22 4.56 -17.46
C ALA A 278 -18.75 4.75 -16.04
N THR A 279 -18.72 3.71 -15.23
CA THR A 279 -19.04 3.78 -13.80
C THR A 279 -17.90 3.22 -12.96
N ILE A 280 -17.87 3.60 -11.70
CA ILE A 280 -17.00 2.98 -10.68
C ILE A 280 -17.87 2.46 -9.54
N LEU A 281 -17.46 1.33 -8.96
CA LEU A 281 -18.00 0.86 -7.69
C LEU A 281 -17.10 1.35 -6.57
N SER A 282 -17.64 2.03 -5.57
CA SER A 282 -16.86 2.53 -4.45
C SER A 282 -17.70 2.59 -3.17
N CYS A 283 -17.09 2.21 -2.05
CA CYS A 283 -17.69 2.34 -0.74
C CYS A 283 -17.20 3.65 -0.10
N VAL A 284 -18.07 4.63 0.05
CA VAL A 284 -17.75 5.93 0.67
C VAL A 284 -18.51 6.14 1.98
N GLU A 285 -19.40 5.22 2.35
CA GLU A 285 -20.14 5.20 3.60
C GLU A 285 -20.50 3.75 3.96
N GLY A 286 -20.28 3.35 5.22
CA GLY A 286 -20.56 1.98 5.67
C GLY A 286 -19.60 0.95 5.08
N ASP A 287 -20.15 -0.17 4.62
CA ASP A 287 -19.41 -1.35 4.10
C ASP A 287 -19.89 -1.81 2.70
N ASP A 288 -20.95 -1.20 2.17
CA ASP A 288 -21.48 -1.51 0.86
C ASP A 288 -20.96 -0.55 -0.22
N ALA A 289 -20.57 -1.11 -1.37
CA ALA A 289 -20.18 -0.34 -2.54
C ALA A 289 -21.43 0.19 -3.27
N GLN A 290 -21.31 1.40 -3.78
CA GLN A 290 -22.32 2.05 -4.64
C GLN A 290 -21.69 2.32 -6.00
N GLU A 291 -22.54 2.38 -7.03
CA GLU A 291 -22.14 2.72 -8.38
C GLU A 291 -22.22 4.23 -8.60
N TYR A 292 -21.14 4.81 -9.17
CA TYR A 292 -21.01 6.23 -9.43
C TYR A 292 -20.57 6.50 -10.87
N ASP A 293 -21.14 7.52 -11.49
CA ASP A 293 -20.82 7.93 -12.85
C ASP A 293 -19.44 8.59 -12.96
N VAL A 294 -18.68 8.15 -13.94
CA VAL A 294 -17.39 8.73 -14.32
C VAL A 294 -17.28 8.86 -15.84
N GLN A 295 -16.36 9.71 -16.28
CA GLN A 295 -15.98 9.84 -17.68
C GLN A 295 -14.54 9.33 -17.86
N ILE A 296 -14.32 8.38 -18.76
CA ILE A 296 -12.98 8.08 -19.27
C ILE A 296 -12.64 9.21 -20.25
N VAL A 297 -11.81 10.15 -19.78
CA VAL A 297 -11.42 11.33 -20.55
C VAL A 297 -10.36 10.98 -21.58
N LYS A 298 -9.45 10.06 -21.23
CA LYS A 298 -8.37 9.63 -22.10
C LYS A 298 -7.87 8.23 -21.77
N VAL A 299 -7.51 7.49 -22.82
CA VAL A 299 -6.89 6.17 -22.75
C VAL A 299 -5.45 6.28 -23.23
N TYR A 300 -4.50 5.88 -22.36
CA TYR A 300 -3.06 5.85 -22.65
C TYR A 300 -2.62 4.39 -22.80
N ARG A 301 -2.32 3.94 -23.99
CA ARG A 301 -2.01 2.51 -24.25
C ARG A 301 -0.64 2.07 -23.70
N ASP A 302 0.26 3.03 -23.44
CA ASP A 302 1.61 2.82 -22.90
C ASP A 302 1.79 3.59 -21.57
N GLY A 303 0.74 3.66 -20.74
CA GLY A 303 0.66 4.55 -19.57
C GLY A 303 1.46 4.10 -18.35
N GLY A 304 1.96 2.86 -18.31
CA GLY A 304 2.79 2.36 -17.20
C GLY A 304 2.08 2.42 -15.84
N GLY A 305 0.81 1.95 -15.79
CA GLY A 305 -0.03 1.99 -14.58
C GLY A 305 -0.84 3.28 -14.43
N ARG A 306 -0.72 4.23 -15.36
CA ARG A 306 -1.59 5.42 -15.52
C ARG A 306 -2.24 5.37 -16.88
N ASP A 307 -3.04 4.34 -17.09
CA ASP A 307 -3.54 3.95 -18.39
C ASP A 307 -4.80 4.72 -18.78
N LEU A 308 -5.57 5.15 -17.78
CA LEU A 308 -6.82 5.87 -17.94
C LEU A 308 -6.75 7.22 -17.22
N LEU A 309 -7.23 8.28 -17.86
CA LEU A 309 -7.56 9.53 -17.18
C LEU A 309 -9.08 9.56 -16.98
N LEU A 310 -9.48 9.64 -15.73
CA LEU A 310 -10.88 9.63 -15.29
C LEU A 310 -11.30 11.00 -14.80
N GLU A 311 -12.58 11.35 -14.99
CA GLU A 311 -13.25 12.49 -14.38
C GLU A 311 -14.53 12.00 -13.69
N VAL A 312 -14.67 12.32 -12.40
CA VAL A 312 -15.89 12.03 -11.63
C VAL A 312 -16.98 12.99 -12.09
N THR A 313 -18.10 12.46 -12.58
CA THR A 313 -19.25 13.24 -13.04
C THR A 313 -20.46 13.09 -12.13
N ASP A 314 -20.44 12.09 -11.25
CA ASP A 314 -21.51 11.80 -10.31
C ASP A 314 -21.66 12.92 -9.26
N PRO A 315 -22.86 13.56 -9.16
CA PRO A 315 -23.06 14.67 -8.25
C PRO A 315 -23.08 14.24 -6.78
N ASP A 316 -23.52 13.03 -6.46
CA ASP A 316 -23.61 12.54 -5.09
C ASP A 316 -22.22 12.18 -4.57
N LEU A 317 -21.39 11.52 -5.40
CA LEU A 317 -20.00 11.27 -5.07
C LEU A 317 -19.23 12.58 -4.86
N LEU A 318 -19.37 13.55 -5.76
CA LEU A 318 -18.75 14.87 -5.63
C LEU A 318 -19.23 15.62 -4.37
N ALA A 319 -20.51 15.49 -4.02
CA ALA A 319 -21.06 16.10 -2.81
C ALA A 319 -20.46 15.49 -1.53
N VAL A 320 -20.17 14.20 -1.50
CA VAL A 320 -19.62 13.50 -0.34
C VAL A 320 -18.11 13.62 -0.26
N THR A 321 -17.40 13.36 -1.35
CA THR A 321 -15.93 13.21 -1.37
C THR A 321 -15.18 14.42 -1.95
N GLY A 322 -15.87 15.25 -2.77
CA GLY A 322 -15.24 16.33 -3.52
C GLY A 322 -14.40 15.86 -4.70
N GLY A 323 -14.47 14.56 -5.05
CA GLY A 323 -13.72 13.91 -6.11
C GLY A 323 -13.10 12.59 -5.62
N ILE A 324 -12.03 12.13 -6.25
CA ILE A 324 -11.32 10.92 -5.84
C ILE A 324 -10.56 11.20 -4.53
N VAL A 325 -10.71 10.31 -3.55
CA VAL A 325 -10.05 10.39 -2.23
C VAL A 325 -9.18 9.16 -1.97
N GLN A 326 -8.26 9.27 -1.02
CA GLN A 326 -7.46 8.12 -0.55
C GLN A 326 -8.39 7.06 0.04
N GLY A 327 -8.14 5.81 -0.28
CA GLY A 327 -9.00 4.67 0.03
C GLY A 327 -9.88 4.22 -1.14
N MET A 328 -10.18 5.09 -2.13
CA MET A 328 -10.87 4.71 -3.37
C MET A 328 -9.94 4.01 -4.38
N SER A 329 -8.63 3.97 -4.15
CA SER A 329 -7.71 3.18 -4.98
C SER A 329 -8.13 1.72 -4.97
N GLY A 330 -8.31 1.13 -6.17
CA GLY A 330 -8.88 -0.19 -6.36
C GLY A 330 -10.37 -0.19 -6.72
N SER A 331 -11.10 0.94 -6.66
CA SER A 331 -12.49 1.01 -7.14
C SER A 331 -12.57 0.51 -8.58
N PRO A 332 -13.28 -0.62 -8.86
CA PRO A 332 -13.38 -1.16 -10.20
C PRO A 332 -14.09 -0.20 -11.15
N ILE A 333 -13.61 -0.14 -12.39
CA ILE A 333 -14.18 0.68 -13.46
C ILE A 333 -14.94 -0.25 -14.39
N ILE A 334 -16.20 0.08 -14.65
CA ILE A 334 -17.10 -0.67 -15.52
C ILE A 334 -17.45 0.18 -16.73
N GLN A 335 -17.29 -0.40 -17.92
CA GLN A 335 -17.74 0.21 -19.18
C GLN A 335 -18.43 -0.85 -20.03
N ASP A 336 -19.61 -0.50 -20.58
CA ASP A 336 -20.43 -1.40 -21.40
C ASP A 336 -20.71 -2.77 -20.72
N GLY A 337 -20.82 -2.80 -19.37
CA GLY A 337 -21.09 -4.02 -18.57
C GLY A 337 -19.89 -4.91 -18.34
N LYS A 338 -18.69 -4.49 -18.71
CA LYS A 338 -17.43 -5.24 -18.50
C LYS A 338 -16.52 -4.55 -17.50
N LEU A 339 -15.72 -5.33 -16.78
CA LEU A 339 -14.65 -4.82 -15.91
C LEU A 339 -13.46 -4.38 -16.79
N VAL A 340 -13.14 -3.09 -16.79
CA VAL A 340 -12.12 -2.50 -17.67
C VAL A 340 -10.85 -2.08 -16.93
N GLY A 341 -10.92 -1.87 -15.62
CA GLY A 341 -9.78 -1.38 -14.84
C GLY A 341 -10.11 -1.05 -13.40
N ALA A 342 -9.22 -0.33 -12.76
CA ALA A 342 -9.37 0.16 -11.41
C ALA A 342 -8.87 1.61 -11.27
N VAL A 343 -9.51 2.39 -10.39
CA VAL A 343 -9.03 3.71 -9.97
C VAL A 343 -7.71 3.55 -9.20
N THR A 344 -6.71 4.37 -9.47
CA THR A 344 -5.41 4.27 -8.81
C THR A 344 -5.01 5.54 -8.05
N HIS A 345 -4.91 6.68 -8.72
CA HIS A 345 -4.34 7.90 -8.15
C HIS A 345 -5.22 9.11 -8.45
N VAL A 346 -5.35 9.99 -7.47
CA VAL A 346 -6.00 11.30 -7.63
C VAL A 346 -5.03 12.33 -8.20
N LEU A 347 -5.55 13.27 -9.01
CA LEU A 347 -4.82 14.48 -9.38
C LEU A 347 -4.93 15.50 -8.25
N VAL A 348 -3.85 15.73 -7.51
CA VAL A 348 -3.83 16.56 -6.29
C VAL A 348 -4.39 17.97 -6.53
N ASN A 349 -4.09 18.57 -7.67
CA ASN A 349 -4.55 19.93 -8.02
C ASN A 349 -5.98 19.98 -8.57
N ASP A 350 -6.54 18.84 -8.97
CA ASP A 350 -7.91 18.69 -9.48
C ASP A 350 -8.46 17.32 -9.04
N PRO A 351 -8.97 17.21 -7.79
CA PRO A 351 -9.44 15.94 -7.26
C PRO A 351 -10.64 15.33 -7.99
N THR A 352 -11.34 16.11 -8.82
CA THR A 352 -12.41 15.56 -9.66
C THR A 352 -11.86 14.61 -10.72
N ARG A 353 -10.55 14.61 -10.94
CA ARG A 353 -9.84 13.77 -11.89
C ARG A 353 -8.82 12.87 -11.23
N GLY A 354 -8.56 11.75 -11.88
CA GLY A 354 -7.55 10.80 -11.43
C GLY A 354 -7.15 9.83 -12.52
N TYR A 355 -6.25 8.93 -12.16
CA TYR A 355 -5.78 7.88 -13.04
C TYR A 355 -6.41 6.54 -12.68
N GLY A 356 -6.49 5.67 -13.69
CA GLY A 356 -6.80 4.26 -13.54
C GLY A 356 -5.79 3.39 -14.27
N ILE A 357 -5.76 2.11 -13.90
CA ILE A 357 -4.98 1.05 -14.52
C ILE A 357 -5.91 0.14 -15.33
N PHE A 358 -5.44 -0.44 -16.43
CA PHE A 358 -6.17 -1.49 -17.12
C PHE A 358 -6.28 -2.75 -16.25
N ILE A 359 -7.42 -3.43 -16.33
CA ILE A 359 -7.62 -4.69 -15.61
C ILE A 359 -6.62 -5.75 -16.07
N GLU A 360 -6.26 -5.80 -17.35
CA GLU A 360 -5.26 -6.72 -17.88
C GLU A 360 -3.92 -6.61 -17.17
N ASN A 361 -3.45 -5.36 -16.87
CA ASN A 361 -2.20 -5.15 -16.14
C ASN A 361 -2.26 -5.70 -14.71
N MET A 362 -3.44 -5.71 -14.09
CA MET A 362 -3.64 -6.33 -12.77
C MET A 362 -3.66 -7.85 -12.88
N LEU A 363 -4.31 -8.40 -13.92
CA LEU A 363 -4.41 -9.85 -14.12
C LEU A 363 -3.07 -10.46 -14.53
N GLU A 364 -2.29 -9.79 -15.40
CA GLU A 364 -0.93 -10.22 -15.76
C GLU A 364 0.01 -10.35 -14.54
N ALA A 365 -0.23 -9.57 -13.48
CA ALA A 365 0.56 -9.65 -12.25
C ALA A 365 0.00 -10.64 -11.24
N ALA A 366 -1.24 -11.06 -11.40
CA ALA A 366 -1.91 -11.99 -10.48
C ALA A 366 -1.76 -13.46 -10.91
N GLY A 367 -1.17 -13.74 -12.07
CA GLY A 367 -0.97 -15.10 -12.56
C GLY A 367 -0.75 -15.15 -14.03
#